data_024e668b2f2262ed7ed9c41ab3a91df9
#
_entry.id   024e668b2f2262ed7ed9c41ab3a91df9
#
_cell.length_a   1.000
_cell.length_b   1.000
_cell.length_c   1.000
_cell.angle_alpha   90.00
_cell.angle_beta   90.00
_cell.angle_gamma   90.00
#
_symmetry.space_group_name_H-M   'P 1'
#
loop_
_entity.id
_entity.type
_entity.pdbx_description
1 polymer ?
#
loop_
_entity_poly.entity_id
_entity_poly.type
_entity_poly.pdbx_seq_one_letter_code
_entity_poly.pdbx_strand_id
1 'polypeptide(L)'
;MARLLADRPADTLTIGDMARQLGHSHGAVRNAALTLVRRGEADQGGTGQPEFRANAKTAAAAQTAVISPPGTHPPRAQAATARTAIPAAATPRQTGSIRRAGGQLYHPRELADLPDVEALNRLRDADVPVLLYGPPGTGKTSLVEAAFPDLLTVAGDGDTTVGDLIGEYTQDDAGAYVFQYGPLVTAMTEGRALLIDDATLISPKVLAALYPAMDGRRQIQVKAHKGETIKAEPGFYVVAGHNPGVHGAVLTEALASRFSVQIQIGTDYDLALALRIDARVVRVARHLAHQVELGELGWAPQLRELLSYQKTEAVLGTKAALANLVGIAPVEDRDTVAAAVIKAVGVNKIAPLTLGKQLPASAVRHPPGSTGSARRGHAR
;
A
#
# COMPACT_ATOMS: atom_id res chain seq x y z
N MET A 1 -0.93 -2.10 -27.79
CA MET A 1 -2.38 -1.92 -27.59
C MET A 1 -3.04 -1.19 -28.76
N ALA A 2 -2.80 0.09 -29.01
CA ALA A 2 -3.43 0.83 -30.10
C ALA A 2 -3.28 0.13 -31.46
N ARG A 3 -2.10 -0.42 -31.77
CA ARG A 3 -1.87 -1.21 -33.00
C ARG A 3 -2.72 -2.46 -33.06
N LEU A 4 -2.83 -3.22 -31.98
CA LEU A 4 -3.65 -4.44 -31.95
C LEU A 4 -5.12 -4.14 -32.26
N LEU A 5 -5.66 -3.04 -31.73
CA LEU A 5 -7.02 -2.61 -32.03
C LEU A 5 -7.13 -2.05 -33.46
N ALA A 6 -6.14 -1.28 -33.93
CA ALA A 6 -6.13 -0.70 -35.27
C ALA A 6 -6.06 -1.78 -36.38
N ASP A 7 -5.35 -2.90 -36.13
CA ASP A 7 -5.23 -4.02 -37.05
C ASP A 7 -6.52 -4.84 -37.15
N ARG A 8 -7.46 -4.63 -36.22
CA ARG A 8 -8.75 -5.37 -36.12
C ARG A 8 -9.92 -4.42 -35.85
N PRO A 9 -10.22 -3.50 -36.77
CA PRO A 9 -11.17 -2.44 -36.52
C PRO A 9 -12.63 -2.91 -36.37
N ALA A 10 -12.95 -4.09 -36.85
CA ALA A 10 -14.29 -4.70 -36.74
C ALA A 10 -14.48 -5.57 -35.50
N ASP A 11 -13.37 -5.96 -34.84
CA ASP A 11 -13.41 -6.87 -33.72
C ASP A 11 -13.61 -6.14 -32.40
N THR A 12 -14.31 -6.79 -31.48
CA THR A 12 -14.41 -6.41 -30.09
C THR A 12 -13.54 -7.35 -29.27
N LEU A 13 -12.56 -6.80 -28.54
CA LEU A 13 -11.59 -7.59 -27.81
C LEU A 13 -11.77 -7.41 -26.29
N THR A 14 -11.77 -8.52 -25.55
CA THR A 14 -11.71 -8.49 -24.09
C THR A 14 -10.27 -8.24 -23.60
N ILE A 15 -10.12 -7.83 -22.33
CA ILE A 15 -8.80 -7.70 -21.70
C ILE A 15 -8.02 -9.01 -21.76
N GLY A 16 -8.71 -10.15 -21.57
CA GLY A 16 -8.11 -11.47 -21.64
C GLY A 16 -7.56 -11.82 -23.04
N ASP A 17 -8.31 -11.47 -24.09
CA ASP A 17 -7.87 -11.70 -25.49
C ASP A 17 -6.66 -10.85 -25.81
N MET A 18 -6.70 -9.57 -25.44
CA MET A 18 -5.60 -8.64 -25.67
C MET A 18 -4.35 -9.04 -24.89
N ALA A 19 -4.49 -9.49 -23.63
CA ALA A 19 -3.38 -9.94 -22.79
C ALA A 19 -2.67 -11.17 -23.40
N ARG A 20 -3.44 -12.15 -23.87
CA ARG A 20 -2.90 -13.34 -24.55
C ARG A 20 -2.13 -12.99 -25.81
N GLN A 21 -2.67 -12.06 -26.63
CA GLN A 21 -2.04 -11.68 -27.90
C GLN A 21 -0.80 -10.81 -27.73
N LEU A 22 -0.75 -9.98 -26.70
CA LEU A 22 0.37 -9.08 -26.45
C LEU A 22 1.44 -9.68 -25.53
N GLY A 23 1.17 -10.83 -24.88
CA GLY A 23 2.08 -11.43 -23.91
C GLY A 23 2.30 -10.57 -22.64
N HIS A 24 1.30 -9.76 -22.28
CA HIS A 24 1.37 -8.85 -21.13
C HIS A 24 0.35 -9.23 -20.06
N SER A 25 0.58 -8.80 -18.81
CA SER A 25 -0.36 -9.04 -17.73
C SER A 25 -1.71 -8.34 -17.97
N HIS A 26 -2.80 -8.94 -17.50
CA HIS A 26 -4.15 -8.38 -17.60
C HIS A 26 -4.25 -6.95 -17.06
N GLY A 27 -3.56 -6.65 -15.94
CA GLY A 27 -3.52 -5.32 -15.35
C GLY A 27 -2.86 -4.27 -16.24
N ALA A 28 -1.72 -4.59 -16.85
CA ALA A 28 -1.03 -3.70 -17.79
C ALA A 28 -1.89 -3.43 -19.03
N VAL A 29 -2.52 -4.47 -19.56
CA VAL A 29 -3.41 -4.39 -20.73
C VAL A 29 -4.66 -3.57 -20.43
N ARG A 30 -5.29 -3.79 -19.26
CA ARG A 30 -6.46 -3.02 -18.80
C ARG A 30 -6.13 -1.53 -18.69
N ASN A 31 -5.02 -1.18 -18.04
CA ASN A 31 -4.60 0.21 -17.88
C ASN A 31 -4.32 0.88 -19.22
N ALA A 32 -3.67 0.17 -20.15
CA ALA A 32 -3.41 0.68 -21.50
C ALA A 32 -4.70 0.86 -22.31
N ALA A 33 -5.65 -0.09 -22.24
CA ALA A 33 -6.94 0.01 -22.92
C ALA A 33 -7.79 1.17 -22.38
N LEU A 34 -7.90 1.31 -21.05
CA LEU A 34 -8.61 2.41 -20.42
C LEU A 34 -7.95 3.77 -20.71
N THR A 35 -6.63 3.81 -20.90
CA THR A 35 -5.94 5.03 -21.31
C THR A 35 -6.33 5.46 -22.73
N LEU A 36 -6.45 4.53 -23.67
CA LEU A 36 -6.94 4.80 -25.02
C LEU A 36 -8.39 5.31 -25.00
N VAL A 37 -9.25 4.70 -24.18
CA VAL A 37 -10.64 5.14 -24.01
C VAL A 37 -10.70 6.57 -23.45
N ARG A 38 -9.95 6.88 -22.39
CA ARG A 38 -9.88 8.24 -21.83
C ARG A 38 -9.39 9.30 -22.80
N ARG A 39 -8.54 8.92 -23.75
CA ARG A 39 -8.07 9.81 -24.83
C ARG A 39 -9.04 9.87 -26.03
N GLY A 40 -10.12 9.10 -25.97
CA GLY A 40 -11.05 8.96 -27.09
C GLY A 40 -10.44 8.26 -28.30
N GLU A 41 -9.43 7.42 -28.10
CA GLU A 41 -8.67 6.67 -29.11
C GLU A 41 -9.14 5.21 -29.23
N ALA A 42 -10.06 4.77 -28.40
CA ALA A 42 -10.77 3.50 -28.46
C ALA A 42 -12.14 3.63 -27.80
N ASP A 43 -13.08 2.77 -28.19
CA ASP A 43 -14.41 2.70 -27.58
C ASP A 43 -14.48 1.51 -26.62
N GLN A 44 -15.19 1.70 -25.51
CA GLN A 44 -15.49 0.64 -24.53
C GLN A 44 -16.97 0.31 -24.57
N GLY A 45 -17.29 -1.00 -24.59
CA GLY A 45 -18.65 -1.55 -24.55
C GLY A 45 -18.70 -2.79 -23.67
N GLY A 46 -19.82 -3.53 -23.74
CA GLY A 46 -20.07 -4.77 -23.00
C GLY A 46 -20.91 -4.56 -21.73
N THR A 47 -21.92 -5.43 -21.55
CA THR A 47 -22.82 -5.41 -20.38
C THR A 47 -22.36 -6.31 -19.23
N GLY A 48 -21.24 -7.02 -19.39
CA GLY A 48 -20.66 -7.94 -18.40
C GLY A 48 -19.15 -7.73 -18.25
N GLN A 49 -18.34 -8.29 -19.14
CA GLN A 49 -16.91 -8.00 -19.20
C GLN A 49 -16.65 -6.76 -20.08
N PRO A 50 -15.69 -5.89 -19.69
CA PRO A 50 -15.32 -4.76 -20.53
C PRO A 50 -14.76 -5.22 -21.87
N GLU A 51 -15.35 -4.76 -22.97
CA GLU A 51 -14.93 -5.02 -24.34
C GLU A 51 -14.43 -3.71 -24.95
N PHE A 52 -13.40 -3.81 -25.79
CA PHE A 52 -12.74 -2.65 -26.39
C PHE A 52 -12.73 -2.81 -27.91
N ARG A 53 -13.01 -1.71 -28.61
CA ARG A 53 -13.04 -1.65 -30.06
C ARG A 53 -12.29 -0.43 -30.59
N ALA A 54 -11.73 -0.55 -31.78
CA ALA A 54 -11.14 0.58 -32.49
C ALA A 54 -12.19 1.62 -32.87
N ASN A 55 -11.79 2.89 -32.89
CA ASN A 55 -12.56 4.00 -33.46
C ASN A 55 -11.72 4.79 -34.46
N ALA A 56 -12.28 5.87 -35.02
CA ALA A 56 -11.65 6.68 -36.07
C ALA A 56 -10.26 7.26 -35.65
N LYS A 57 -9.96 7.37 -34.35
CA LYS A 57 -8.69 7.90 -33.83
C LYS A 57 -7.67 6.84 -33.50
N THR A 58 -8.06 5.56 -33.41
CA THR A 58 -7.17 4.45 -33.01
C THR A 58 -6.01 4.25 -33.97
N ALA A 59 -6.23 4.40 -35.27
CA ALA A 59 -5.18 4.26 -36.29
C ALA A 59 -4.10 5.35 -36.16
N ALA A 60 -4.48 6.59 -35.87
CA ALA A 60 -3.55 7.70 -35.64
C ALA A 60 -2.76 7.48 -34.32
N ALA A 61 -3.42 7.01 -33.26
CA ALA A 61 -2.77 6.65 -32.00
C ALA A 61 -1.76 5.49 -32.18
N ALA A 62 -2.06 4.53 -33.04
CA ALA A 62 -1.16 3.43 -33.37
C ALA A 62 0.13 3.87 -34.11
N GLN A 63 0.05 4.92 -34.92
CA GLN A 63 1.18 5.49 -35.66
C GLN A 63 2.09 6.35 -34.77
N THR A 64 1.53 7.03 -33.77
CA THR A 64 2.29 7.86 -32.83
C THR A 64 2.93 7.09 -31.68
N ALA A 65 2.59 5.81 -31.49
CA ALA A 65 3.18 4.96 -30.47
C ALA A 65 4.66 4.67 -30.78
N VAL A 66 5.58 5.27 -30.03
CA VAL A 66 7.02 4.99 -30.11
C VAL A 66 7.26 3.54 -29.72
N ILE A 67 7.89 2.78 -30.64
CA ILE A 67 8.34 1.40 -30.35
C ILE A 67 9.63 1.53 -29.55
N SER A 68 9.60 1.22 -28.25
CA SER A 68 10.83 0.84 -27.56
C SER A 68 11.23 -0.55 -28.07
N PRO A 69 12.45 -0.72 -28.62
CA PRO A 69 12.90 -2.05 -29.06
C PRO A 69 12.91 -3.00 -27.85
N PRO A 70 12.59 -4.30 -28.05
CA PRO A 70 12.70 -5.29 -27.00
C PRO A 70 14.16 -5.31 -26.55
N GLY A 71 14.39 -5.11 -25.24
CA GLY A 71 15.71 -5.18 -24.64
C GLY A 71 16.34 -6.55 -24.92
N THR A 72 17.42 -6.57 -25.68
CA THR A 72 18.28 -7.73 -25.87
C THR A 72 18.91 -8.06 -24.53
N HIS A 73 18.40 -9.09 -23.87
CA HIS A 73 19.11 -9.69 -22.74
C HIS A 73 20.41 -10.32 -23.28
N PRO A 74 21.59 -10.02 -22.68
CA PRO A 74 22.81 -10.71 -23.03
C PRO A 74 22.69 -12.21 -22.70
N PRO A 75 23.30 -13.11 -23.49
CA PRO A 75 23.19 -14.53 -23.28
C PRO A 75 23.78 -14.92 -21.92
N ARG A 76 22.98 -15.64 -21.15
CA ARG A 76 23.34 -16.22 -19.85
C ARG A 76 24.53 -17.19 -20.07
N ALA A 77 25.71 -16.80 -19.61
CA ALA A 77 26.86 -17.69 -19.55
C ALA A 77 26.51 -18.88 -18.63
N GLN A 78 26.60 -20.09 -19.19
CA GLN A 78 26.50 -21.32 -18.42
C GLN A 78 27.75 -21.44 -17.56
N ALA A 79 27.62 -21.16 -16.26
CA ALA A 79 28.63 -21.52 -15.28
C ALA A 79 28.39 -22.95 -14.81
N ALA A 80 29.42 -23.77 -14.95
CA ALA A 80 29.47 -25.16 -14.61
C ALA A 80 29.12 -25.40 -13.13
N THR A 81 28.32 -26.41 -12.88
CA THR A 81 27.89 -26.95 -11.61
C THR A 81 29.08 -27.40 -10.74
N ALA A 82 29.38 -26.65 -9.71
CA ALA A 82 30.03 -27.20 -8.51
C ALA A 82 28.90 -27.49 -7.50
N ARG A 83 28.60 -28.78 -7.30
CA ARG A 83 27.73 -29.25 -6.24
C ARG A 83 28.44 -29.03 -4.91
N THR A 84 28.14 -27.93 -4.24
CA THR A 84 28.45 -27.77 -2.83
C THR A 84 27.25 -28.30 -2.01
N ALA A 85 27.52 -29.21 -1.10
CA ALA A 85 26.55 -29.87 -0.26
C ALA A 85 25.65 -28.85 0.46
N ILE A 86 24.34 -29.06 0.36
CA ILE A 86 23.31 -28.32 1.13
C ILE A 86 23.52 -28.67 2.59
N PRO A 87 23.80 -27.72 3.50
CA PRO A 87 23.70 -27.97 4.92
C PRO A 87 22.23 -28.24 5.26
N ALA A 88 22.01 -29.25 6.10
CA ALA A 88 20.71 -29.66 6.60
C ALA A 88 19.86 -28.45 7.05
N ALA A 89 18.58 -28.49 6.70
CA ALA A 89 17.59 -27.51 7.05
C ALA A 89 17.71 -27.08 8.53
N ALA A 90 18.11 -25.84 8.73
CA ALA A 90 18.05 -25.21 10.03
C ALA A 90 16.56 -25.09 10.40
N THR A 91 16.18 -25.67 11.53
CA THR A 91 14.87 -25.51 12.16
C THR A 91 14.49 -24.02 12.17
N PRO A 92 13.26 -23.63 11.74
CA PRO A 92 12.87 -22.23 11.74
C PRO A 92 13.05 -21.67 13.15
N ARG A 93 13.95 -20.71 13.34
CA ARG A 93 14.02 -19.94 14.58
C ARG A 93 12.68 -19.23 14.69
N GLN A 94 11.88 -19.59 15.70
CA GLN A 94 10.72 -18.81 16.08
C GLN A 94 11.20 -17.43 16.47
N THR A 95 11.17 -16.49 15.53
CA THR A 95 11.36 -15.08 15.82
C THR A 95 10.15 -14.62 16.62
N GLY A 96 10.38 -14.27 17.87
CA GLY A 96 9.34 -13.73 18.75
C GLY A 96 8.73 -12.47 18.14
N SER A 97 7.46 -12.17 18.48
CA SER A 97 6.81 -10.92 18.07
C SER A 97 7.59 -9.71 18.61
N ILE A 98 7.66 -8.64 17.81
CA ILE A 98 8.35 -7.40 18.15
C ILE A 98 7.31 -6.36 18.56
N ARG A 99 7.53 -5.69 19.69
CA ARG A 99 6.65 -4.61 20.16
C ARG A 99 7.04 -3.31 19.45
N ARG A 100 6.09 -2.73 18.72
CA ARG A 100 6.26 -1.42 18.08
C ARG A 100 6.09 -0.27 19.09
N ALA A 101 6.50 0.93 18.75
CA ALA A 101 6.39 2.12 19.59
C ALA A 101 4.95 2.37 20.10
N GLY A 102 3.93 2.10 19.30
CA GLY A 102 2.52 2.17 19.66
C GLY A 102 2.00 1.00 20.52
N GLY A 103 2.88 0.11 21.00
CA GLY A 103 2.55 -1.03 21.87
C GLY A 103 1.98 -2.26 21.16
N GLN A 104 1.65 -2.17 19.87
CA GLN A 104 1.15 -3.29 19.09
C GLN A 104 2.30 -4.25 18.73
N LEU A 105 1.96 -5.53 18.56
CA LEU A 105 2.92 -6.55 18.18
C LEU A 105 3.04 -6.63 16.66
N TYR A 106 4.27 -6.72 16.17
CA TYR A 106 4.62 -7.11 14.81
C TYR A 106 5.13 -8.55 14.81
N HIS A 107 4.70 -9.34 13.84
CA HIS A 107 5.16 -10.71 13.65
C HIS A 107 6.07 -10.73 12.43
N PRO A 108 7.40 -10.92 12.62
CA PRO A 108 8.35 -10.93 11.51
C PRO A 108 8.02 -12.03 10.50
N ARG A 109 8.21 -11.68 9.22
CA ARG A 109 8.07 -12.57 8.07
C ARG A 109 9.44 -12.87 7.48
N GLU A 110 9.50 -13.86 6.63
CA GLU A 110 10.72 -14.21 5.92
C GLU A 110 10.93 -13.28 4.71
N LEU A 111 12.16 -12.76 4.59
CA LEU A 111 12.65 -11.99 3.46
C LEU A 111 14.07 -12.44 3.13
N ALA A 112 14.29 -13.11 2.00
CA ALA A 112 15.59 -13.61 1.57
C ALA A 112 16.31 -14.45 2.67
N ASP A 113 15.61 -15.44 3.22
CA ASP A 113 16.07 -16.35 4.28
C ASP A 113 16.39 -15.68 5.63
N LEU A 114 15.98 -14.42 5.81
CA LEU A 114 16.13 -13.65 7.05
C LEU A 114 14.76 -13.19 7.57
N PRO A 115 14.64 -12.90 8.88
CA PRO A 115 13.53 -12.10 9.37
C PRO A 115 13.53 -10.74 8.66
N ASP A 116 12.36 -10.29 8.18
CA ASP A 116 12.21 -9.06 7.41
C ASP A 116 12.73 -7.82 8.16
N VAL A 117 12.54 -7.76 9.48
CA VAL A 117 13.10 -6.71 10.34
C VAL A 117 14.63 -6.72 10.33
N GLU A 118 15.25 -7.91 10.40
CA GLU A 118 16.70 -8.04 10.32
C GLU A 118 17.22 -7.65 8.91
N ALA A 119 16.50 -8.07 7.87
CA ALA A 119 16.85 -7.71 6.50
C ALA A 119 16.82 -6.17 6.29
N LEU A 120 15.80 -5.47 6.82
CA LEU A 120 15.74 -4.01 6.75
C LEU A 120 16.88 -3.34 7.53
N ASN A 121 17.23 -3.84 8.70
CA ASN A 121 18.39 -3.30 9.46
C ASN A 121 19.69 -3.46 8.68
N ARG A 122 19.94 -4.63 8.07
CA ARG A 122 21.12 -4.83 7.22
C ARG A 122 21.17 -3.92 6.00
N LEU A 123 19.99 -3.63 5.40
CA LEU A 123 19.89 -2.68 4.28
C LEU A 123 20.18 -1.25 4.75
N ARG A 124 19.76 -0.86 5.95
CA ARG A 124 20.11 0.43 6.56
C ARG A 124 21.61 0.54 6.80
N ASP A 125 22.23 -0.49 7.39
CA ASP A 125 23.68 -0.53 7.66
C ASP A 125 24.50 -0.43 6.37
N ALA A 126 23.96 -0.94 5.26
CA ALA A 126 24.57 -0.86 3.94
C ALA A 126 24.20 0.42 3.15
N ASP A 127 23.41 1.31 3.72
CA ASP A 127 22.90 2.54 3.09
C ASP A 127 22.15 2.27 1.76
N VAL A 128 21.33 1.22 1.73
CA VAL A 128 20.55 0.80 0.55
C VAL A 128 19.07 1.15 0.75
N PRO A 129 18.57 2.26 0.18
CA PRO A 129 17.18 2.69 0.35
C PRO A 129 16.18 1.67 -0.19
N VAL A 130 15.05 1.53 0.51
CA VAL A 130 14.01 0.53 0.24
C VAL A 130 12.68 1.18 -0.11
N LEU A 131 12.05 0.68 -1.17
CA LEU A 131 10.64 0.92 -1.50
C LEU A 131 9.81 -0.31 -1.13
N LEU A 132 8.86 -0.15 -0.23
CA LEU A 132 7.85 -1.16 0.10
C LEU A 132 6.60 -0.91 -0.73
N TYR A 133 6.16 -1.88 -1.53
CA TYR A 133 4.95 -1.71 -2.33
C TYR A 133 3.98 -2.88 -2.17
N GLY A 134 2.69 -2.61 -2.34
CA GLY A 134 1.63 -3.61 -2.21
C GLY A 134 0.32 -2.98 -1.78
N PRO A 135 -0.77 -3.75 -1.70
CA PRO A 135 -2.08 -3.25 -1.30
C PRO A 135 -2.05 -2.55 0.06
N PRO A 136 -2.94 -1.57 0.32
CA PRO A 136 -3.10 -1.00 1.64
C PRO A 136 -3.54 -2.08 2.65
N GLY A 137 -3.08 -1.98 3.91
CA GLY A 137 -3.47 -2.94 4.95
C GLY A 137 -2.61 -4.20 5.06
N THR A 138 -1.54 -4.34 4.26
CA THR A 138 -0.62 -5.50 4.28
C THR A 138 0.49 -5.43 5.33
N GLY A 139 0.61 -4.29 6.06
CA GLY A 139 1.56 -4.12 7.17
C GLY A 139 2.89 -3.47 6.80
N LYS A 140 2.99 -2.71 5.68
CA LYS A 140 4.21 -1.97 5.27
C LYS A 140 4.73 -1.06 6.39
N THR A 141 3.93 -0.12 6.86
CA THR A 141 4.26 0.80 7.96
C THR A 141 4.63 0.04 9.24
N SER A 142 3.89 -1.05 9.55
CA SER A 142 4.14 -1.87 10.73
C SER A 142 5.51 -2.57 10.72
N LEU A 143 5.98 -3.00 9.54
CA LEU A 143 7.30 -3.56 9.35
C LEU A 143 8.39 -2.52 9.63
N VAL A 144 8.24 -1.31 9.07
CA VAL A 144 9.23 -0.23 9.24
C VAL A 144 9.30 0.24 10.69
N GLU A 145 8.14 0.39 11.38
CA GLU A 145 8.09 0.70 12.81
C GLU A 145 8.70 -0.39 13.69
N ALA A 146 8.62 -1.65 13.28
CA ALA A 146 9.24 -2.76 13.99
C ALA A 146 10.75 -2.84 13.76
N ALA A 147 11.22 -2.44 12.57
CA ALA A 147 12.63 -2.44 12.21
C ALA A 147 13.39 -1.26 12.82
N PHE A 148 12.75 -0.08 12.90
CA PHE A 148 13.43 1.17 13.27
C PHE A 148 12.73 1.84 14.46
N PRO A 149 13.20 1.64 15.69
CA PRO A 149 12.64 2.30 16.88
C PRO A 149 12.78 3.83 16.87
N ASP A 150 13.77 4.34 16.12
CA ASP A 150 14.08 5.76 15.94
C ASP A 150 13.34 6.41 14.75
N LEU A 151 12.35 5.73 14.17
CA LEU A 151 11.64 6.13 12.98
C LEU A 151 10.97 7.50 13.10
N LEU A 152 11.16 8.35 12.07
CA LEU A 152 10.28 9.47 11.76
C LEU A 152 9.40 9.08 10.57
N THR A 153 8.13 9.47 10.60
CA THR A 153 7.17 9.15 9.54
C THR A 153 6.55 10.41 8.97
N VAL A 154 6.55 10.50 7.66
CA VAL A 154 5.75 11.47 6.89
C VAL A 154 4.63 10.69 6.21
N ALA A 155 3.38 11.03 6.49
CA ALA A 155 2.23 10.54 5.75
C ALA A 155 2.10 11.39 4.48
N GLY A 156 2.32 10.79 3.32
CA GLY A 156 2.24 11.48 2.04
C GLY A 156 0.81 11.62 1.54
N ASP A 157 0.50 12.79 1.00
CA ASP A 157 -0.75 13.09 0.31
C ASP A 157 -0.54 14.07 -0.83
N GLY A 158 -1.64 14.46 -1.52
CA GLY A 158 -1.58 15.39 -2.66
C GLY A 158 -1.23 16.83 -2.28
N ASP A 159 -1.41 17.21 -1.01
CA ASP A 159 -1.18 18.56 -0.50
C ASP A 159 0.18 18.71 0.19
N THR A 160 0.91 17.61 0.37
CA THR A 160 2.26 17.60 0.95
C THR A 160 3.19 18.54 0.18
N THR A 161 3.86 19.44 0.92
CA THR A 161 4.76 20.46 0.38
C THR A 161 6.24 20.20 0.69
N VAL A 162 7.13 20.96 0.09
CA VAL A 162 8.57 20.95 0.45
C VAL A 162 8.77 21.46 1.90
N GLY A 163 7.94 22.40 2.35
CA GLY A 163 7.96 22.89 3.74
C GLY A 163 7.69 21.79 4.76
N ASP A 164 6.72 20.93 4.48
CA ASP A 164 6.38 19.79 5.36
C ASP A 164 7.53 18.79 5.50
N LEU A 165 8.42 18.69 4.51
CA LEU A 165 9.59 17.81 4.55
C LEU A 165 10.82 18.50 5.14
N ILE A 166 11.12 19.71 4.71
CA ILE A 166 12.37 20.42 5.03
C ILE A 166 12.21 21.33 6.24
N GLY A 167 11.04 21.99 6.35
CA GLY A 167 10.74 22.97 7.39
C GLY A 167 10.34 24.32 6.83
N GLU A 168 9.79 25.14 7.70
CA GLU A 168 9.26 26.46 7.38
C GLU A 168 9.38 27.43 8.57
N TYR A 169 9.13 28.71 8.30
CA TYR A 169 9.04 29.72 9.36
C TYR A 169 7.67 29.65 10.05
N THR A 170 7.68 29.56 11.36
CA THR A 170 6.50 29.63 12.23
C THR A 170 6.70 30.73 13.28
N GLN A 171 5.62 31.15 13.91
CA GLN A 171 5.71 32.06 15.04
C GLN A 171 5.82 31.25 16.35
N ASP A 172 6.76 31.64 17.19
CA ASP A 172 6.84 31.16 18.57
C ASP A 172 5.79 31.81 19.48
N ASP A 173 5.74 31.38 20.74
CA ASP A 173 4.80 31.90 21.73
C ASP A 173 4.99 33.42 22.03
N ALA A 174 6.14 33.98 21.69
CA ALA A 174 6.46 35.41 21.81
C ALA A 174 6.13 36.20 20.53
N GLY A 175 5.66 35.51 19.47
CA GLY A 175 5.33 36.12 18.17
C GLY A 175 6.56 36.35 17.27
N ALA A 176 7.75 35.86 17.64
CA ALA A 176 8.93 35.93 16.80
C ALA A 176 8.92 34.83 15.72
N TYR A 177 9.39 35.14 14.51
CA TYR A 177 9.53 34.16 13.47
C TYR A 177 10.76 33.28 13.71
N VAL A 178 10.53 31.97 13.89
CA VAL A 178 11.56 30.94 14.03
C VAL A 178 11.44 29.91 12.90
N PHE A 179 12.57 29.43 12.43
CA PHE A 179 12.56 28.33 11.44
C PHE A 179 12.45 27.01 12.18
N GLN A 180 11.39 26.24 11.88
CA GLN A 180 11.20 24.90 12.42
C GLN A 180 11.60 23.89 11.36
N TYR A 181 12.60 23.05 11.66
CA TYR A 181 13.01 21.97 10.77
C TYR A 181 11.94 20.90 10.63
N GLY A 182 11.75 20.46 9.40
CA GLY A 182 10.85 19.36 9.07
C GLY A 182 11.50 17.98 9.31
N PRO A 183 10.71 16.91 9.15
CA PRO A 183 11.14 15.54 9.47
C PRO A 183 12.33 15.06 8.63
N LEU A 184 12.51 15.49 7.39
CA LEU A 184 13.69 15.15 6.58
C LEU A 184 14.97 15.73 7.20
N VAL A 185 14.96 17.04 7.53
CA VAL A 185 16.13 17.70 8.14
C VAL A 185 16.42 17.08 9.50
N THR A 186 15.39 16.86 10.30
CA THR A 186 15.53 16.21 11.62
C THR A 186 16.13 14.82 11.51
N ALA A 187 15.63 13.98 10.56
CA ALA A 187 16.17 12.64 10.32
C ALA A 187 17.63 12.69 9.91
N MET A 188 18.00 13.63 9.03
CA MET A 188 19.37 13.81 8.55
C MET A 188 20.33 14.23 9.66
N THR A 189 19.92 15.20 10.49
CA THR A 189 20.77 15.75 11.56
C THR A 189 20.92 14.83 12.77
N GLU A 190 19.92 13.97 13.01
CA GLU A 190 19.91 13.02 14.12
C GLU A 190 20.34 11.59 13.71
N GLY A 191 20.61 11.34 12.42
CA GLY A 191 21.00 10.02 11.93
C GLY A 191 19.88 8.97 12.05
N ARG A 192 18.63 9.37 11.85
CA ARG A 192 17.43 8.54 12.07
C ARG A 192 16.87 7.98 10.77
N ALA A 193 16.07 6.92 10.89
CA ALA A 193 15.27 6.41 9.79
C ALA A 193 14.07 7.33 9.49
N LEU A 194 13.80 7.57 8.21
CA LEU A 194 12.67 8.34 7.71
C LEU A 194 11.80 7.45 6.81
N LEU A 195 10.54 7.28 7.16
CA LEU A 195 9.51 6.66 6.31
C LEU A 195 8.71 7.76 5.61
N ILE A 196 8.67 7.70 4.30
CA ILE A 196 7.70 8.43 3.49
C ILE A 196 6.58 7.43 3.16
N ASP A 197 5.54 7.40 4.00
CA ASP A 197 4.39 6.53 3.76
C ASP A 197 3.51 7.13 2.66
N ASP A 198 2.92 6.29 1.81
CA ASP A 198 2.16 6.72 0.62
C ASP A 198 2.93 7.72 -0.28
N ALA A 199 4.26 7.56 -0.40
CA ALA A 199 5.15 8.48 -1.11
C ALA A 199 4.68 8.84 -2.52
N THR A 200 3.98 7.94 -3.21
CA THR A 200 3.51 8.14 -4.58
C THR A 200 2.26 9.02 -4.71
N LEU A 201 1.66 9.44 -3.61
CA LEU A 201 0.63 10.49 -3.58
C LEU A 201 1.25 11.89 -3.55
N ILE A 202 2.48 12.01 -3.06
CA ILE A 202 3.22 13.28 -3.03
C ILE A 202 3.63 13.68 -4.44
N SER A 203 3.52 14.97 -4.74
CA SER A 203 3.97 15.50 -6.03
C SER A 203 5.45 15.16 -6.30
N PRO A 204 5.81 14.70 -7.52
CA PRO A 204 7.20 14.42 -7.88
C PRO A 204 8.15 15.61 -7.69
N LYS A 205 7.65 16.84 -7.79
CA LYS A 205 8.41 18.07 -7.54
C LYS A 205 8.82 18.19 -6.06
N VAL A 206 7.95 17.79 -5.16
CA VAL A 206 8.21 17.80 -3.70
C VAL A 206 9.17 16.67 -3.34
N LEU A 207 8.94 15.46 -3.85
CA LEU A 207 9.83 14.32 -3.63
C LEU A 207 11.26 14.55 -4.15
N ALA A 208 11.45 15.42 -5.14
CA ALA A 208 12.77 15.80 -5.62
C ALA A 208 13.66 16.45 -4.53
N ALA A 209 13.06 16.98 -3.46
CA ALA A 209 13.80 17.48 -2.31
C ALA A 209 14.55 16.39 -1.52
N LEU A 210 14.08 15.12 -1.59
CA LEU A 210 14.73 13.96 -0.96
C LEU A 210 15.98 13.49 -1.71
N TYR A 211 16.03 13.68 -3.03
CA TYR A 211 17.04 13.04 -3.87
C TYR A 211 18.48 13.35 -3.49
N PRO A 212 18.86 14.62 -3.18
CA PRO A 212 20.24 14.91 -2.77
C PRO A 212 20.63 14.31 -1.42
N ALA A 213 19.64 14.02 -0.55
CA ALA A 213 19.88 13.34 0.72
C ALA A 213 20.13 11.83 0.54
N MET A 214 19.57 11.23 -0.52
CA MET A 214 19.64 9.80 -0.81
C MET A 214 20.75 9.41 -1.77
N ASP A 215 21.35 10.36 -2.48
CA ASP A 215 22.46 10.09 -3.40
C ASP A 215 23.81 10.23 -2.67
N GLY A 216 24.91 9.96 -3.39
CA GLY A 216 26.28 10.00 -2.84
C GLY A 216 26.69 11.34 -2.22
N ARG A 217 25.92 12.42 -2.40
CA ARG A 217 26.15 13.73 -1.75
C ARG A 217 25.74 13.73 -0.29
N ARG A 218 24.68 12.99 0.07
CA ARG A 218 24.11 12.89 1.43
C ARG A 218 23.93 14.25 2.09
N GLN A 219 23.46 15.25 1.32
CA GLN A 219 23.26 16.61 1.81
C GLN A 219 22.15 17.31 1.05
N ILE A 220 21.46 18.23 1.73
CA ILE A 220 20.44 19.10 1.16
C ILE A 220 20.74 20.56 1.47
N GLN A 221 20.20 21.48 0.69
CA GLN A 221 20.24 22.89 0.95
C GLN A 221 18.86 23.41 1.40
N VAL A 222 18.79 23.96 2.58
CA VAL A 222 17.56 24.58 3.14
C VAL A 222 17.47 26.01 2.61
N LYS A 223 16.92 26.16 1.39
CA LYS A 223 16.85 27.45 0.71
C LYS A 223 16.07 28.52 1.50
N ALA A 224 15.02 28.12 2.18
CA ALA A 224 14.17 28.99 2.98
C ALA A 224 14.90 29.50 4.24
N HIS A 225 15.92 28.81 4.73
CA HIS A 225 16.70 29.19 5.92
C HIS A 225 18.16 29.49 5.57
N LYS A 226 18.42 30.72 5.11
CA LYS A 226 19.77 31.25 4.78
C LYS A 226 20.56 30.43 3.78
N GLY A 227 19.94 29.48 3.06
CA GLY A 227 20.65 28.55 2.17
C GLY A 227 21.58 27.58 2.90
N GLU A 228 21.30 27.29 4.16
CA GLU A 228 22.05 26.36 5.00
C GLU A 228 22.16 24.98 4.33
N THR A 229 23.34 24.38 4.44
CA THR A 229 23.59 23.02 3.94
C THR A 229 23.57 22.03 5.09
N ILE A 230 22.62 21.10 5.05
CA ILE A 230 22.49 20.02 6.03
C ILE A 230 23.13 18.77 5.44
N LYS A 231 24.06 18.17 6.15
CA LYS A 231 24.66 16.88 5.84
C LYS A 231 24.00 15.79 6.66
N ALA A 232 23.81 14.61 6.04
CA ALA A 232 23.25 13.47 6.76
C ALA A 232 24.28 12.87 7.72
N GLU A 233 23.89 12.74 8.98
CA GLU A 233 24.64 12.01 10.00
C GLU A 233 24.59 10.49 9.73
N PRO A 234 25.57 9.73 10.22
CA PRO A 234 25.56 8.28 10.15
C PRO A 234 24.27 7.70 10.75
N GLY A 235 23.68 6.73 10.06
CA GLY A 235 22.39 6.13 10.46
C GLY A 235 21.16 6.75 9.78
N PHE A 236 21.27 7.93 9.14
CA PHE A 236 20.20 8.46 8.31
C PHE A 236 19.84 7.48 7.19
N TYR A 237 18.57 7.15 7.07
CA TYR A 237 18.07 6.14 6.13
C TYR A 237 16.67 6.47 5.65
N VAL A 238 16.36 6.20 4.38
CA VAL A 238 15.03 6.49 3.82
C VAL A 238 14.35 5.21 3.37
N VAL A 239 13.10 5.04 3.81
CA VAL A 239 12.17 4.04 3.32
C VAL A 239 10.96 4.74 2.70
N ALA A 240 10.46 4.24 1.58
CA ALA A 240 9.22 4.74 0.99
C ALA A 240 8.14 3.65 0.95
N GLY A 241 6.89 4.05 1.18
CA GLY A 241 5.70 3.23 0.99
C GLY A 241 5.00 3.57 -0.33
N HIS A 242 4.55 2.55 -1.05
CA HIS A 242 3.76 2.69 -2.28
C HIS A 242 2.57 1.74 -2.26
N ASN A 243 1.40 2.25 -2.58
CA ASN A 243 0.16 1.49 -2.75
C ASN A 243 -0.24 1.47 -4.23
N PRO A 244 0.17 0.45 -5.02
CA PRO A 244 -0.22 0.33 -6.42
C PRO A 244 -1.74 0.26 -6.56
N GLY A 245 -2.30 0.93 -7.57
CA GLY A 245 -3.74 0.93 -7.84
C GLY A 245 -4.55 1.97 -7.04
N VAL A 246 -3.96 2.66 -6.07
CA VAL A 246 -4.61 3.80 -5.43
C VAL A 246 -4.67 4.97 -6.42
N HIS A 247 -5.83 5.60 -6.49
CA HIS A 247 -6.05 6.75 -7.40
C HIS A 247 -5.08 7.89 -7.05
N GLY A 248 -4.39 8.42 -8.06
CA GLY A 248 -3.40 9.48 -7.86
C GLY A 248 -1.99 9.01 -7.50
N ALA A 249 -1.79 7.76 -7.11
CA ALA A 249 -0.46 7.22 -6.81
C ALA A 249 0.37 7.03 -8.08
N VAL A 250 1.45 7.81 -8.24
CA VAL A 250 2.34 7.77 -9.41
C VAL A 250 3.76 7.44 -8.98
N LEU A 251 4.20 6.22 -9.29
CA LEU A 251 5.62 5.85 -9.14
C LEU A 251 6.38 6.29 -10.40
N THR A 252 7.12 7.39 -10.30
CA THR A 252 7.97 7.87 -11.39
C THR A 252 9.27 7.06 -11.48
N GLU A 253 9.86 6.96 -12.68
CA GLU A 253 11.17 6.32 -12.86
C GLU A 253 12.25 6.99 -12.01
N ALA A 254 12.20 8.31 -11.88
CA ALA A 254 13.14 9.08 -11.04
C ALA A 254 13.05 8.70 -9.57
N LEU A 255 11.85 8.46 -9.05
CA LEU A 255 11.66 7.97 -7.68
C LEU A 255 12.08 6.49 -7.56
N ALA A 256 11.60 5.64 -8.47
CA ALA A 256 11.89 4.20 -8.48
C ALA A 256 13.40 3.90 -8.52
N SER A 257 14.16 4.66 -9.34
CA SER A 257 15.61 4.47 -9.50
C SER A 257 16.43 4.80 -8.25
N ARG A 258 15.87 5.54 -7.30
CA ARG A 258 16.54 5.88 -6.04
C ARG A 258 16.39 4.83 -4.96
N PHE A 259 15.42 3.93 -5.13
CA PHE A 259 15.24 2.79 -4.24
C PHE A 259 15.80 1.54 -4.91
N SER A 260 17.06 1.21 -4.56
CA SER A 260 17.78 0.08 -5.15
C SER A 260 17.13 -1.27 -4.85
N VAL A 261 16.42 -1.36 -3.73
CA VAL A 261 15.65 -2.54 -3.31
C VAL A 261 14.17 -2.19 -3.26
N GLN A 262 13.36 -2.99 -3.96
CA GLN A 262 11.91 -2.86 -3.99
C GLN A 262 11.30 -4.16 -3.49
N ILE A 263 10.54 -4.09 -2.40
CA ILE A 263 9.98 -5.25 -1.71
C ILE A 263 8.47 -5.24 -1.84
N GLN A 264 7.91 -6.29 -2.43
CA GLN A 264 6.47 -6.50 -2.51
C GLN A 264 5.94 -7.04 -1.18
N ILE A 265 4.95 -6.37 -0.62
CA ILE A 265 4.30 -6.74 0.63
C ILE A 265 2.87 -7.20 0.35
N GLY A 266 2.65 -8.50 0.43
CA GLY A 266 1.32 -9.12 0.36
C GLY A 266 0.74 -9.39 1.75
N THR A 267 -0.51 -9.86 1.79
CA THR A 267 -1.11 -10.36 3.04
C THR A 267 -0.62 -11.78 3.33
N ASP A 268 -0.12 -11.97 4.54
CA ASP A 268 0.16 -13.29 5.08
C ASP A 268 -1.13 -13.86 5.73
N TYR A 269 -1.80 -14.74 5.00
CA TYR A 269 -3.01 -15.39 5.48
C TYR A 269 -2.73 -16.50 6.50
N ASP A 270 -1.51 -17.04 6.58
CA ASP A 270 -1.12 -17.99 7.61
C ASP A 270 -0.92 -17.27 8.93
N LEU A 271 -0.36 -16.07 8.90
CA LEU A 271 -0.34 -15.18 10.07
C LEU A 271 -1.77 -14.86 10.55
N ALA A 272 -2.72 -14.61 9.63
CA ALA A 272 -4.11 -14.36 10.01
C ALA A 272 -4.71 -15.57 10.77
N LEU A 273 -4.42 -16.80 10.34
CA LEU A 273 -4.81 -18.03 11.06
C LEU A 273 -4.10 -18.14 12.42
N ALA A 274 -2.80 -17.85 12.49
CA ALA A 274 -2.04 -17.86 13.75
C ALA A 274 -2.57 -16.84 14.76
N LEU A 275 -3.10 -15.70 14.27
CA LEU A 275 -3.79 -14.68 15.08
C LEU A 275 -5.23 -15.08 15.44
N ARG A 276 -5.65 -16.32 15.14
CA ARG A 276 -6.96 -16.90 15.46
C ARG A 276 -8.14 -16.17 14.82
N ILE A 277 -7.94 -15.59 13.65
CA ILE A 277 -9.05 -15.09 12.83
C ILE A 277 -9.82 -16.30 12.27
N ASP A 278 -11.14 -16.20 12.19
CA ASP A 278 -12.02 -17.31 11.71
C ASP A 278 -11.48 -17.88 10.38
N ALA A 279 -11.14 -19.17 10.41
CA ALA A 279 -10.55 -19.87 9.26
C ALA A 279 -11.46 -19.83 8.01
N ARG A 280 -12.78 -19.71 8.18
CA ARG A 280 -13.73 -19.58 7.07
C ARG A 280 -13.55 -18.23 6.39
N VAL A 281 -13.39 -17.16 7.17
CA VAL A 281 -13.17 -15.79 6.65
C VAL A 281 -11.80 -15.68 5.99
N VAL A 282 -10.76 -16.29 6.57
CA VAL A 282 -9.43 -16.35 5.95
C VAL A 282 -9.46 -17.09 4.61
N ARG A 283 -10.23 -18.19 4.50
CA ARG A 283 -10.41 -18.90 3.20
C ARG A 283 -11.12 -18.02 2.18
N VAL A 284 -12.15 -17.26 2.59
CA VAL A 284 -12.80 -16.28 1.70
C VAL A 284 -11.79 -15.26 1.21
N ALA A 285 -10.99 -14.68 2.12
CA ALA A 285 -10.00 -13.69 1.74
C ALA A 285 -8.96 -14.22 0.75
N ARG A 286 -8.44 -15.45 0.96
CA ARG A 286 -7.52 -16.12 0.02
C ARG A 286 -8.17 -16.34 -1.34
N HIS A 287 -9.42 -16.80 -1.37
CA HIS A 287 -10.14 -17.01 -2.62
C HIS A 287 -10.32 -15.70 -3.40
N LEU A 288 -10.76 -14.64 -2.71
CA LEU A 288 -10.92 -13.33 -3.33
C LEU A 288 -9.58 -12.75 -3.79
N ALA A 289 -8.49 -12.94 -3.01
CA ALA A 289 -7.15 -12.51 -3.41
C ALA A 289 -6.70 -13.19 -4.71
N HIS A 290 -6.97 -14.49 -4.84
CA HIS A 290 -6.68 -15.21 -6.08
C HIS A 290 -7.48 -14.67 -7.27
N GLN A 291 -8.75 -14.30 -7.08
CA GLN A 291 -9.54 -13.65 -8.13
C GLN A 291 -8.98 -12.26 -8.51
N VAL A 292 -8.43 -11.52 -7.53
CA VAL A 292 -7.73 -10.24 -7.81
C VAL A 292 -6.48 -10.48 -8.66
N GLU A 293 -5.69 -11.53 -8.35
CA GLU A 293 -4.51 -11.90 -9.14
C GLU A 293 -4.87 -12.26 -10.59
N LEU A 294 -6.01 -12.91 -10.79
CA LEU A 294 -6.56 -13.23 -12.12
C LEU A 294 -7.17 -12.01 -12.83
N GLY A 295 -7.32 -10.88 -12.14
CA GLY A 295 -7.97 -9.68 -12.68
C GLY A 295 -9.50 -9.78 -12.79
N GLU A 296 -10.10 -10.76 -12.13
CA GLU A 296 -11.55 -10.98 -12.09
C GLU A 296 -12.24 -10.07 -11.06
N LEU A 297 -11.49 -9.62 -10.06
CA LEU A 297 -11.95 -8.80 -8.95
C LEU A 297 -10.97 -7.63 -8.73
N GLY A 298 -11.49 -6.51 -8.24
CA GLY A 298 -10.67 -5.33 -7.95
C GLY A 298 -10.11 -5.31 -6.52
N TRP A 299 -10.72 -6.08 -5.60
CA TRP A 299 -10.43 -5.99 -4.19
C TRP A 299 -10.53 -7.34 -3.46
N ALA A 300 -9.68 -7.53 -2.46
CA ALA A 300 -9.74 -8.63 -1.50
C ALA A 300 -9.35 -8.14 -0.10
N PRO A 301 -9.94 -8.71 0.97
CA PRO A 301 -9.59 -8.35 2.34
C PRO A 301 -8.11 -8.64 2.62
N GLN A 302 -7.41 -7.62 3.12
CA GLN A 302 -6.02 -7.73 3.56
C GLN A 302 -5.99 -7.97 5.08
N LEU A 303 -4.81 -8.06 5.67
CA LEU A 303 -4.65 -8.32 7.11
C LEU A 303 -5.37 -7.28 7.98
N ARG A 304 -5.39 -6.01 7.58
CA ARG A 304 -6.10 -4.93 8.29
C ARG A 304 -7.60 -5.21 8.40
N GLU A 305 -8.23 -5.58 7.30
CA GLU A 305 -9.66 -5.88 7.24
C GLU A 305 -9.99 -7.15 8.02
N LEU A 306 -9.12 -8.15 7.98
CA LEU A 306 -9.27 -9.39 8.75
C LEU A 306 -9.16 -9.16 10.27
N LEU A 307 -8.22 -8.33 10.71
CA LEU A 307 -8.11 -7.90 12.10
C LEU A 307 -9.31 -7.04 12.53
N SER A 308 -9.81 -6.19 11.64
CA SER A 308 -11.02 -5.41 11.88
C SER A 308 -12.25 -6.32 12.01
N TYR A 309 -12.35 -7.35 11.17
CA TYR A 309 -13.39 -8.38 11.30
C TYR A 309 -13.38 -9.01 12.70
N GLN A 310 -12.22 -9.49 13.17
CA GLN A 310 -12.06 -10.11 14.48
C GLN A 310 -12.49 -9.19 15.63
N LYS A 311 -12.10 -7.91 15.57
CA LYS A 311 -12.50 -6.91 16.58
C LYS A 311 -14.01 -6.64 16.53
N THR A 312 -14.56 -6.52 15.34
CA THR A 312 -16.00 -6.28 15.15
C THR A 312 -16.81 -7.48 15.62
N GLU A 313 -16.32 -8.70 15.36
CA GLU A 313 -16.95 -9.93 15.83
C GLU A 313 -17.01 -10.00 17.37
N ALA A 314 -15.93 -9.63 18.03
CA ALA A 314 -15.86 -9.61 19.50
C ALA A 314 -16.86 -8.61 20.14
N VAL A 315 -17.17 -7.50 19.44
CA VAL A 315 -18.04 -6.42 19.97
C VAL A 315 -19.50 -6.57 19.53
N LEU A 316 -19.74 -6.86 18.24
CA LEU A 316 -21.06 -6.85 17.62
C LEU A 316 -21.55 -8.23 17.18
N GLY A 317 -20.72 -9.27 17.34
CA GLY A 317 -20.99 -10.64 16.94
C GLY A 317 -20.72 -10.93 15.46
N THR A 318 -20.65 -12.23 15.14
CA THR A 318 -20.25 -12.77 13.83
C THR A 318 -21.08 -12.20 12.68
N LYS A 319 -22.42 -12.11 12.86
CA LYS A 319 -23.30 -11.60 11.79
C LYS A 319 -22.98 -10.17 11.39
N ALA A 320 -22.74 -9.30 12.38
CA ALA A 320 -22.37 -7.90 12.13
C ALA A 320 -20.97 -7.78 11.51
N ALA A 321 -20.02 -8.59 11.97
CA ALA A 321 -18.65 -8.61 11.43
C ALA A 321 -18.62 -9.05 9.95
N LEU A 322 -19.40 -10.09 9.58
CA LEU A 322 -19.55 -10.52 8.19
C LEU A 322 -20.23 -9.45 7.32
N ALA A 323 -21.29 -8.82 7.86
CA ALA A 323 -21.98 -7.73 7.16
C ALA A 323 -21.05 -6.53 6.92
N ASN A 324 -20.20 -6.21 7.91
CA ASN A 324 -19.17 -5.18 7.76
C ASN A 324 -18.13 -5.57 6.71
N LEU A 325 -17.65 -6.82 6.70
CA LEU A 325 -16.69 -7.31 5.71
C LEU A 325 -17.22 -7.14 4.27
N VAL A 326 -18.48 -7.43 4.04
CA VAL A 326 -19.15 -7.18 2.76
C VAL A 326 -19.29 -5.67 2.49
N GLY A 327 -19.62 -4.90 3.53
CA GLY A 327 -19.87 -3.45 3.41
C GLY A 327 -18.62 -2.62 3.04
N ILE A 328 -17.45 -3.04 3.49
CA ILE A 328 -16.17 -2.35 3.18
C ILE A 328 -15.62 -2.68 1.78
N ALA A 329 -16.14 -3.71 1.12
CA ALA A 329 -15.79 -3.99 -0.26
C ALA A 329 -16.26 -2.86 -1.19
N PRO A 330 -15.51 -2.53 -2.26
CA PRO A 330 -15.96 -1.64 -3.32
C PRO A 330 -17.35 -2.04 -3.84
N VAL A 331 -18.13 -1.05 -4.22
CA VAL A 331 -19.54 -1.30 -4.62
C VAL A 331 -19.62 -2.31 -5.75
N GLU A 332 -18.72 -2.22 -6.71
CA GLU A 332 -18.62 -3.11 -7.87
C GLU A 332 -18.26 -4.57 -7.52
N ASP A 333 -17.54 -4.79 -6.43
CA ASP A 333 -17.08 -6.12 -6.01
C ASP A 333 -17.98 -6.75 -4.93
N ARG A 334 -18.88 -5.96 -4.36
CA ARG A 334 -19.66 -6.30 -3.15
C ARG A 334 -20.51 -7.56 -3.29
N ASP A 335 -21.15 -7.74 -4.43
CA ASP A 335 -21.99 -8.91 -4.67
C ASP A 335 -21.17 -10.20 -4.76
N THR A 336 -20.01 -10.15 -5.38
CA THR A 336 -19.05 -11.27 -5.46
C THR A 336 -18.52 -11.62 -4.06
N VAL A 337 -18.14 -10.60 -3.28
CA VAL A 337 -17.69 -10.79 -1.89
C VAL A 337 -18.81 -11.39 -1.03
N ALA A 338 -20.04 -10.89 -1.16
CA ALA A 338 -21.20 -11.44 -0.45
C ALA A 338 -21.46 -12.90 -0.80
N ALA A 339 -21.41 -13.26 -2.08
CA ALA A 339 -21.58 -14.64 -2.55
C ALA A 339 -20.48 -15.58 -1.98
N ALA A 340 -19.22 -15.15 -1.97
CA ALA A 340 -18.12 -15.90 -1.39
C ALA A 340 -18.30 -16.13 0.11
N VAL A 341 -18.74 -15.10 0.85
CA VAL A 341 -19.00 -15.18 2.30
C VAL A 341 -20.19 -16.13 2.57
N ILE A 342 -21.30 -15.99 1.86
CA ILE A 342 -22.48 -16.87 1.97
C ILE A 342 -22.08 -18.33 1.80
N LYS A 343 -21.33 -18.63 0.74
CA LYS A 343 -20.87 -20.00 0.43
C LYS A 343 -19.95 -20.58 1.52
N ALA A 344 -19.04 -19.77 2.06
CA ALA A 344 -18.04 -20.24 3.03
C ALA A 344 -18.60 -20.40 4.45
N VAL A 345 -19.55 -19.55 4.85
CA VAL A 345 -20.09 -19.50 6.22
C VAL A 345 -21.42 -20.22 6.34
N GLY A 346 -22.11 -20.50 5.23
CA GLY A 346 -23.39 -21.20 5.22
C GLY A 346 -24.57 -20.35 5.68
N VAL A 347 -24.52 -19.03 5.46
CA VAL A 347 -25.64 -18.12 5.71
C VAL A 347 -26.47 -17.94 4.44
N ASN A 348 -27.78 -17.75 4.59
CA ASN A 348 -28.69 -17.65 3.43
C ASN A 348 -28.66 -16.27 2.75
N LYS A 349 -28.34 -15.22 3.51
CA LYS A 349 -28.31 -13.85 3.03
C LYS A 349 -27.39 -13.00 3.88
N ILE A 350 -26.65 -12.12 3.25
CA ILE A 350 -25.84 -11.11 3.90
C ILE A 350 -25.97 -9.78 3.13
N ALA A 351 -25.98 -8.68 3.88
CA ALA A 351 -25.98 -7.33 3.32
C ALA A 351 -25.10 -6.44 4.20
N PRO A 352 -24.58 -5.34 3.67
CA PRO A 352 -23.82 -4.36 4.46
C PRO A 352 -24.57 -3.90 5.70
N LEU A 353 -23.81 -3.48 6.73
CA LEU A 353 -24.40 -2.88 7.93
C LEU A 353 -25.15 -1.61 7.55
N THR A 354 -26.38 -1.50 8.04
CA THR A 354 -27.23 -0.31 7.85
C THR A 354 -27.88 0.07 9.17
N LEU A 355 -28.06 1.36 9.39
CA LEU A 355 -28.85 1.83 10.53
C LEU A 355 -30.32 1.45 10.32
N GLY A 356 -30.92 0.90 11.38
CA GLY A 356 -32.35 0.60 11.42
C GLY A 356 -33.18 1.82 11.78
N LYS A 357 -34.46 1.55 12.18
CA LYS A 357 -35.35 2.57 12.71
C LYS A 357 -34.86 3.09 14.06
N GLN A 358 -35.20 4.33 14.39
CA GLN A 358 -34.96 4.91 15.71
C GLN A 358 -35.52 3.99 16.81
N LEU A 359 -34.70 3.74 17.84
CA LEU A 359 -35.16 3.04 19.02
C LEU A 359 -35.90 4.02 19.94
N PRO A 360 -37.01 3.56 20.62
CA PRO A 360 -37.64 4.37 21.65
C PRO A 360 -36.61 4.65 22.78
N ALA A 361 -36.72 5.80 23.42
CA ALA A 361 -35.80 6.26 24.48
C ALA A 361 -35.63 5.23 25.62
N SER A 362 -36.68 4.43 25.89
CA SER A 362 -36.64 3.34 26.89
C SER A 362 -35.73 2.14 26.51
N ALA A 363 -35.35 2.00 25.24
CA ALA A 363 -34.49 0.92 24.75
C ALA A 363 -33.00 1.29 24.78
N VAL A 364 -32.67 2.55 25.02
CA VAL A 364 -31.28 3.02 25.09
C VAL A 364 -30.74 2.72 26.50
N ARG A 365 -30.00 1.63 26.63
CA ARG A 365 -29.26 1.35 27.88
C ARG A 365 -28.04 2.26 27.92
N HIS A 366 -28.01 3.22 28.82
CA HIS A 366 -26.77 3.94 29.13
C HIS A 366 -25.77 2.97 29.76
N PRO A 367 -24.48 3.04 29.41
CA PRO A 367 -23.47 2.25 30.10
C PRO A 367 -23.48 2.61 31.60
N PRO A 368 -23.30 1.62 32.52
CA PRO A 368 -23.22 1.88 33.94
C PRO A 368 -21.95 2.69 34.22
N GLY A 369 -22.07 3.95 34.65
CA GLY A 369 -20.95 4.74 35.13
C GLY A 369 -20.90 6.20 34.65
N SER A 370 -21.87 7.01 35.07
CA SER A 370 -21.65 8.45 35.30
C SER A 370 -22.64 8.96 36.35
N THR A 371 -22.60 8.41 37.56
CA THR A 371 -23.21 9.09 38.70
C THR A 371 -22.31 10.28 39.05
N GLY A 372 -22.64 11.43 38.51
CA GLY A 372 -22.09 12.70 38.94
C GLY A 372 -22.38 12.89 40.42
N SER A 373 -21.33 12.90 41.25
CA SER A 373 -21.35 13.32 42.63
C SER A 373 -21.78 14.79 42.69
N ALA A 374 -23.06 15.03 42.89
CA ALA A 374 -23.56 16.33 43.29
C ALA A 374 -23.09 16.62 44.73
N ARG A 375 -21.98 17.34 44.86
CA ARG A 375 -21.59 17.95 46.13
C ARG A 375 -22.65 19.02 46.48
N ARG A 376 -23.50 18.65 47.44
CA ARG A 376 -24.34 19.64 48.16
C ARG A 376 -23.37 20.54 48.94
N GLY A 377 -23.25 21.79 48.51
CA GLY A 377 -22.66 22.84 49.30
C GLY A 377 -23.58 23.14 50.47
N HIS A 378 -23.08 23.01 51.71
CA HIS A 378 -23.70 23.56 52.90
C HIS A 378 -23.24 25.03 53.02
N ALA A 379 -24.20 25.90 52.99
CA ALA A 379 -24.06 27.27 53.45
C ALA A 379 -23.91 27.27 54.98
N ARG A 380 -22.92 27.95 55.47
CA ARG A 380 -22.94 28.88 56.63
C ARG A 380 -21.71 29.82 56.53
#